data_2ec0a920bd07a85788a5a4a46390c827
#
_entry.id   2ec0a920bd07a85788a5a4a46390c827
#
_cell.length_a   1.000
_cell.length_b   1.000
_cell.length_c   1.000
_cell.angle_alpha   90.00
_cell.angle_beta   90.00
_cell.angle_gamma   90.00
#
_symmetry.space_group_name_H-M   'P 1'
#
loop_
_entity.id
_entity.type
_entity.pdbx_description
1 polymer ?
#
loop_
_entity_poly.entity_id
_entity_poly.type
_entity_poly.pdbx_seq_one_letter_code
_entity_poly.pdbx_strand_id
1 'polypeptide(L)'
;MVWKHAGVVSRADPVPESLPVDERWPRAGHWLSAGAGRHPIDLAVLGVPTFARSLNKAGTHTTPAAIRRALHHYTTWCASRHVDLVDLWPWDVGDVDEPDRDDGAFRAQAAVKTALAKARLLVTLGGDGSATVPTAQGLDLKQAGLVALDVQYDLRDGARNTSALRTLFDAGLEGERVSHVGAADWAVSRSHADEAKARGMARFSRGAVEERGIAACMAAALESAGQSGPVHVSFDLSVCDRAVAPACLDAMPGGLRAAELLTAAFAAGRDPNVRTVDIVEVDATADAPDYRTVRLAALVVLEVAAGLALRPQA
;
A
#
# COMPACT_ATOMS: atom_id res chain seq x y z
N MET A 1 31.66 35.02 -12.24
CA MET A 1 30.27 34.85 -12.63
C MET A 1 29.60 34.04 -11.55
N VAL A 2 28.87 34.68 -10.63
CA VAL A 2 28.31 34.06 -9.43
C VAL A 2 26.91 33.58 -9.78
N TRP A 3 26.72 32.25 -9.79
CA TRP A 3 25.38 31.67 -9.89
C TRP A 3 24.63 31.96 -8.59
N LYS A 4 23.66 32.88 -8.64
CA LYS A 4 22.70 33.09 -7.57
C LYS A 4 21.88 31.80 -7.44
N HIS A 5 21.84 31.24 -6.24
CA HIS A 5 20.92 30.16 -5.89
C HIS A 5 19.50 30.63 -6.21
N ALA A 6 18.87 30.02 -7.20
CA ALA A 6 17.44 30.12 -7.38
C ALA A 6 16.79 29.56 -6.10
N GLY A 7 16.03 30.41 -5.40
CA GLY A 7 15.33 30.03 -4.20
C GLY A 7 14.47 28.77 -4.48
N VAL A 8 14.52 27.84 -3.54
CA VAL A 8 13.59 26.71 -3.53
C VAL A 8 12.20 27.30 -3.52
N VAL A 9 11.52 27.28 -4.65
CA VAL A 9 10.09 27.59 -4.72
C VAL A 9 9.43 26.50 -3.88
N SER A 10 8.89 26.89 -2.72
CA SER A 10 8.01 26.02 -1.93
C SER A 10 6.93 25.52 -2.90
N ARG A 11 6.94 24.22 -3.23
CA ARG A 11 5.88 23.62 -4.03
C ARG A 11 4.60 23.80 -3.24
N ALA A 12 3.68 24.62 -3.73
CA ALA A 12 2.38 24.80 -3.14
C ALA A 12 1.69 23.41 -3.09
N ASP A 13 1.07 23.08 -1.95
CA ASP A 13 0.24 21.89 -1.84
C ASP A 13 -0.86 21.97 -2.92
N PRO A 14 -0.99 20.94 -3.80
CA PRO A 14 -1.93 21.00 -4.92
C PRO A 14 -3.39 20.96 -4.49
N VAL A 15 -3.67 20.58 -3.25
CA VAL A 15 -5.02 20.64 -2.68
C VAL A 15 -5.20 22.03 -2.09
N PRO A 16 -6.11 22.88 -2.62
CA PRO A 16 -6.44 24.17 -2.01
C PRO A 16 -6.87 23.96 -0.55
N GLU A 17 -6.44 24.82 0.36
CA GLU A 17 -6.84 24.80 1.77
C GLU A 17 -8.37 24.88 1.95
N SER A 18 -9.09 25.44 0.97
CA SER A 18 -10.54 25.46 0.92
C SER A 18 -11.04 24.99 -0.46
N LEU A 19 -11.44 23.74 -0.58
CA LEU A 19 -12.22 23.30 -1.73
C LEU A 19 -13.68 23.74 -1.55
N PRO A 20 -14.36 24.20 -2.63
CA PRO A 20 -15.78 24.51 -2.58
C PRO A 20 -16.57 23.32 -2.04
N VAL A 21 -17.49 23.60 -1.10
CA VAL A 21 -18.42 22.57 -0.60
C VAL A 21 -19.53 22.43 -1.64
N ASP A 22 -19.71 21.21 -2.14
CA ASP A 22 -20.82 20.83 -3.01
C ASP A 22 -21.45 19.55 -2.44
N GLU A 23 -22.69 19.67 -1.94
CA GLU A 23 -23.42 18.54 -1.34
C GLU A 23 -23.69 17.41 -2.34
N ARG A 24 -23.69 17.71 -3.64
CA ARG A 24 -23.84 16.71 -4.71
C ARG A 24 -22.51 16.06 -5.09
N TRP A 25 -21.41 16.52 -4.50
CA TRP A 25 -20.05 16.00 -4.75
C TRP A 25 -19.37 15.70 -3.44
N PRO A 26 -19.78 14.65 -2.70
CA PRO A 26 -19.13 14.27 -1.45
C PRO A 26 -17.66 13.91 -1.70
N ARG A 27 -16.77 14.52 -0.91
CA ARG A 27 -15.32 14.30 -1.03
C ARG A 27 -14.90 13.09 -0.21
N ALA A 28 -14.09 12.20 -0.82
CA ALA A 28 -13.57 11.02 -0.15
C ALA A 28 -12.70 11.35 1.08
N GLY A 29 -11.97 12.48 1.07
CA GLY A 29 -11.24 12.95 2.24
C GLY A 29 -12.13 13.31 3.43
N HIS A 30 -13.33 13.88 3.18
CA HIS A 30 -14.31 14.15 4.24
C HIS A 30 -14.97 12.87 4.72
N TRP A 31 -15.28 11.92 3.81
CA TRP A 31 -15.82 10.61 4.16
C TRP A 31 -14.90 9.88 5.13
N LEU A 32 -13.58 9.84 4.87
CA LEU A 32 -12.63 9.18 5.74
C LEU A 32 -12.65 9.74 7.17
N SER A 33 -12.85 11.05 7.32
CA SER A 33 -12.89 11.73 8.61
C SER A 33 -14.23 11.60 9.35
N ALA A 34 -15.29 11.20 8.65
CA ALA A 34 -16.67 11.23 9.20
C ALA A 34 -17.02 10.02 10.09
N GLY A 35 -16.21 8.96 10.07
CA GLY A 35 -16.51 7.69 10.72
C GLY A 35 -16.19 7.61 12.21
N ALA A 36 -15.64 8.64 12.81
CA ALA A 36 -15.21 8.62 14.22
C ALA A 36 -16.38 8.31 15.18
N GLY A 37 -16.20 7.27 15.99
CA GLY A 37 -17.16 6.90 17.05
C GLY A 37 -18.32 6.00 16.63
N ARG A 38 -18.37 5.53 15.38
CA ARG A 38 -19.40 4.58 14.90
C ARG A 38 -18.91 3.13 14.93
N HIS A 39 -19.84 2.18 15.10
CA HIS A 39 -19.58 0.73 15.08
C HIS A 39 -20.70 0.01 14.34
N PRO A 40 -20.44 -1.10 13.62
CA PRO A 40 -19.13 -1.68 13.32
C PRO A 40 -18.31 -0.80 12.36
N ILE A 41 -16.97 -0.92 12.40
CA ILE A 41 -16.07 -0.26 11.46
C ILE A 41 -15.81 -1.19 10.29
N ASP A 42 -16.00 -0.69 9.07
CA ASP A 42 -15.69 -1.48 7.86
C ASP A 42 -14.22 -1.32 7.48
N LEU A 43 -13.73 -0.10 7.40
CA LEU A 43 -12.40 0.25 6.96
C LEU A 43 -11.68 1.10 7.99
N ALA A 44 -10.52 0.65 8.49
CA ALA A 44 -9.60 1.49 9.24
C ALA A 44 -8.47 1.98 8.33
N VAL A 45 -7.99 3.20 8.54
CA VAL A 45 -6.81 3.77 7.88
C VAL A 45 -5.83 4.21 8.94
N LEU A 46 -4.58 3.69 8.89
CA LEU A 46 -3.51 3.98 9.84
C LEU A 46 -2.28 4.50 9.08
N GLY A 47 -1.69 5.59 9.51
CA GLY A 47 -0.39 6.02 9.00
C GLY A 47 0.77 5.38 9.77
N VAL A 48 1.77 4.89 9.04
CA VAL A 48 3.05 4.40 9.59
C VAL A 48 4.18 5.09 8.83
N PRO A 49 4.53 6.33 9.21
CA PRO A 49 5.43 7.22 8.47
C PRO A 49 6.90 6.85 8.65
N THR A 50 7.32 5.66 8.20
CA THR A 50 8.72 5.20 8.21
C THR A 50 9.55 5.86 7.11
N PHE A 51 10.87 6.06 7.35
CA PHE A 51 11.79 6.63 6.37
C PHE A 51 13.27 6.32 6.66
N ALA A 52 13.60 5.98 7.91
CA ALA A 52 15.00 5.89 8.34
C ALA A 52 15.69 4.62 7.84
N ARG A 53 14.95 3.61 7.39
CA ARG A 53 15.48 2.35 6.87
C ARG A 53 15.65 2.35 5.37
N SER A 54 15.19 3.39 4.68
CA SER A 54 15.37 3.54 3.25
C SER A 54 16.84 3.56 2.84
N LEU A 55 17.19 2.83 1.78
CA LEU A 55 18.53 2.83 1.19
C LEU A 55 18.91 4.21 0.64
N ASN A 56 17.94 4.98 0.24
CA ASN A 56 18.08 6.34 -0.26
C ASN A 56 17.48 7.32 0.74
N LYS A 57 18.00 8.55 0.77
CA LYS A 57 17.36 9.62 1.54
C LYS A 57 16.03 9.96 0.85
N ALA A 58 14.93 9.59 1.48
CA ALA A 58 13.58 9.79 0.98
C ALA A 58 12.72 10.53 2.02
N GLY A 59 11.77 11.32 1.52
CA GLY A 59 10.79 12.02 2.33
C GLY A 59 9.52 11.19 2.59
N THR A 60 9.63 9.87 2.58
CA THR A 60 8.48 8.93 2.64
C THR A 60 7.61 9.09 3.89
N HIS A 61 8.16 9.61 4.99
CA HIS A 61 7.38 9.93 6.21
C HIS A 61 6.26 10.97 5.98
N THR A 62 6.32 11.74 4.91
CA THR A 62 5.28 12.72 4.58
C THR A 62 4.10 12.12 3.82
N THR A 63 4.22 10.89 3.36
CA THR A 63 3.29 10.23 2.46
C THR A 63 1.93 9.95 3.07
N PRO A 64 1.78 9.49 4.33
CA PRO A 64 0.46 9.28 4.91
C PRO A 64 -0.41 10.53 4.89
N ALA A 65 0.15 11.68 5.27
CA ALA A 65 -0.55 12.95 5.23
C ALA A 65 -0.87 13.39 3.79
N ALA A 66 0.05 13.18 2.84
CA ALA A 66 -0.14 13.54 1.44
C ALA A 66 -1.27 12.72 0.78
N ILE A 67 -1.36 11.41 1.07
CA ILE A 67 -2.44 10.54 0.56
C ILE A 67 -3.80 11.00 1.11
N ARG A 68 -3.90 11.28 2.43
CA ARG A 68 -5.14 11.80 3.03
C ARG A 68 -5.59 13.10 2.36
N ARG A 69 -4.66 14.03 2.11
CA ARG A 69 -4.98 15.25 1.36
C ARG A 69 -5.44 14.95 -0.06
N ALA A 70 -4.78 14.03 -0.76
CA ALA A 70 -5.14 13.68 -2.13
C ALA A 70 -6.54 13.06 -2.25
N LEU A 71 -7.07 12.39 -1.23
CA LEU A 71 -8.45 11.88 -1.21
C LEU A 71 -9.49 12.98 -1.42
N HIS A 72 -9.19 14.24 -1.07
CA HIS A 72 -10.10 15.37 -1.33
C HIS A 72 -10.26 15.72 -2.81
N HIS A 73 -9.42 15.19 -3.72
CA HIS A 73 -9.63 15.34 -5.17
C HIS A 73 -10.74 14.45 -5.71
N TYR A 74 -11.12 13.42 -4.98
CA TYR A 74 -12.02 12.36 -5.46
C TYR A 74 -13.37 12.40 -4.76
N THR A 75 -14.39 11.88 -5.44
CA THR A 75 -15.70 11.61 -4.85
C THR A 75 -15.73 10.22 -4.20
N THR A 76 -16.78 9.95 -3.43
CA THR A 76 -17.04 8.63 -2.84
C THR A 76 -17.68 7.64 -3.82
N TRP A 77 -18.15 8.11 -4.98
CA TRP A 77 -18.87 7.30 -5.96
C TRP A 77 -17.95 6.60 -6.94
N CYS A 78 -17.95 5.27 -6.94
CA CYS A 78 -17.29 4.45 -7.95
C CYS A 78 -18.27 4.16 -9.11
N ALA A 79 -18.19 4.94 -10.18
CA ALA A 79 -19.17 4.93 -11.27
C ALA A 79 -19.23 3.58 -12.01
N SER A 80 -18.08 2.97 -12.32
CA SER A 80 -18.03 1.70 -13.07
C SER A 80 -18.57 0.49 -12.31
N ARG A 81 -18.60 0.59 -10.96
CA ARG A 81 -19.02 -0.51 -10.07
C ARG A 81 -20.35 -0.24 -9.38
N HIS A 82 -20.91 0.97 -9.56
CA HIS A 82 -22.14 1.43 -8.91
C HIS A 82 -22.09 1.30 -7.38
N VAL A 83 -20.95 1.70 -6.77
CA VAL A 83 -20.73 1.67 -5.31
C VAL A 83 -20.54 3.08 -4.80
N ASP A 84 -21.22 3.44 -3.73
CA ASP A 84 -20.93 4.67 -2.97
C ASP A 84 -20.28 4.30 -1.64
N LEU A 85 -19.08 4.84 -1.40
CA LEU A 85 -18.33 4.57 -0.18
C LEU A 85 -18.96 5.19 1.07
N VAL A 86 -19.95 6.09 0.93
CA VAL A 86 -20.71 6.64 2.07
C VAL A 86 -21.46 5.56 2.85
N ASP A 87 -21.71 4.40 2.23
CA ASP A 87 -22.36 3.24 2.87
C ASP A 87 -21.39 2.44 3.76
N LEU A 88 -20.08 2.70 3.67
CA LEU A 88 -19.08 2.13 4.55
C LEU A 88 -18.79 3.06 5.74
N TRP A 89 -18.45 2.45 6.88
CA TRP A 89 -18.04 3.14 8.10
C TRP A 89 -16.51 3.18 8.20
N PRO A 90 -15.84 4.27 7.75
CA PRO A 90 -14.40 4.40 7.85
C PRO A 90 -13.98 4.88 9.25
N TRP A 91 -12.75 4.59 9.62
CA TRP A 91 -12.07 5.11 10.80
C TRP A 91 -10.65 5.52 10.46
N ASP A 92 -10.36 6.80 10.49
CA ASP A 92 -8.99 7.28 10.45
C ASP A 92 -8.39 7.15 11.87
N VAL A 93 -7.45 6.22 12.00
CA VAL A 93 -6.76 5.92 13.27
C VAL A 93 -5.73 7.01 13.61
N GLY A 94 -5.32 7.81 12.61
CA GLY A 94 -4.19 8.73 12.70
C GLY A 94 -2.87 8.05 12.35
N ASP A 95 -1.77 8.66 12.77
CA ASP A 95 -0.41 8.16 12.48
C ASP A 95 0.25 7.60 13.74
N VAL A 96 1.08 6.57 13.54
CA VAL A 96 1.99 6.06 14.57
C VAL A 96 3.07 7.10 14.81
N ASP A 97 3.25 7.51 16.06
CA ASP A 97 4.30 8.44 16.46
C ASP A 97 5.68 7.78 16.40
N GLU A 98 6.66 8.44 15.80
CA GLU A 98 8.07 8.04 15.70
C GLU A 98 8.28 6.53 15.37
N PRO A 99 7.75 5.99 14.25
CA PRO A 99 7.78 4.54 13.96
C PRO A 99 9.20 4.00 13.76
N ASP A 100 10.18 4.86 13.49
CA ASP A 100 11.59 4.48 13.29
C ASP A 100 12.43 4.46 14.60
N ARG A 101 11.87 4.87 15.73
CA ARG A 101 12.52 4.75 17.04
C ARG A 101 12.56 3.30 17.52
N ASP A 102 13.39 3.01 18.54
CA ASP A 102 13.70 1.65 19.02
C ASP A 102 12.45 0.78 19.27
N ASP A 103 11.38 1.36 19.82
CA ASP A 103 10.09 0.69 20.07
C ASP A 103 9.01 1.00 19.02
N GLY A 104 9.35 1.74 17.98
CA GLY A 104 8.41 2.22 16.96
C GLY A 104 7.70 1.09 16.21
N ALA A 105 8.43 0.04 15.84
CA ALA A 105 7.84 -1.13 15.19
C ALA A 105 6.83 -1.84 16.10
N PHE A 106 7.10 -1.92 17.40
CA PHE A 106 6.16 -2.47 18.39
C PHE A 106 4.91 -1.59 18.51
N ARG A 107 5.05 -0.26 18.56
CA ARG A 107 3.91 0.68 18.59
C ARG A 107 3.08 0.53 17.32
N ALA A 108 3.72 0.45 16.15
CA ALA A 108 3.02 0.23 14.88
C ALA A 108 2.24 -1.09 14.88
N GLN A 109 2.87 -2.20 15.29
CA GLN A 109 2.19 -3.49 15.40
C GLN A 109 1.00 -3.45 16.39
N ALA A 110 1.14 -2.78 17.53
CA ALA A 110 0.07 -2.64 18.52
C ALA A 110 -1.10 -1.83 17.98
N ALA A 111 -0.82 -0.74 17.24
CA ALA A 111 -1.84 0.06 16.56
C ALA A 111 -2.59 -0.75 15.49
N VAL A 112 -1.86 -1.54 14.68
CA VAL A 112 -2.44 -2.45 13.69
C VAL A 112 -3.38 -3.47 14.37
N LYS A 113 -2.94 -4.14 15.43
CA LYS A 113 -3.77 -5.10 16.19
C LYS A 113 -5.03 -4.43 16.77
N THR A 114 -4.89 -3.22 17.29
CA THR A 114 -6.01 -2.45 17.82
C THR A 114 -7.03 -2.10 16.74
N ALA A 115 -6.56 -1.70 15.55
CA ALA A 115 -7.44 -1.42 14.41
C ALA A 115 -8.16 -2.68 13.91
N LEU A 116 -7.44 -3.79 13.77
CA LEU A 116 -7.98 -5.08 13.32
C LEU A 116 -9.01 -5.69 14.27
N ALA A 117 -8.92 -5.39 15.56
CA ALA A 117 -9.93 -5.82 16.54
C ALA A 117 -11.28 -5.13 16.35
N LYS A 118 -11.32 -4.00 15.61
CA LYS A 118 -12.52 -3.17 15.44
C LYS A 118 -12.99 -3.06 14.00
N ALA A 119 -12.11 -3.29 13.02
CA ALA A 119 -12.40 -3.09 11.60
C ALA A 119 -12.34 -4.41 10.81
N ARG A 120 -13.14 -4.47 9.76
CA ARG A 120 -13.14 -5.60 8.81
C ARG A 120 -11.87 -5.62 7.98
N LEU A 121 -11.34 -4.45 7.62
CA LEU A 121 -10.13 -4.27 6.82
C LEU A 121 -9.34 -3.07 7.35
N LEU A 122 -8.02 -3.21 7.39
CA LEU A 122 -7.09 -2.11 7.68
C LEU A 122 -6.28 -1.77 6.43
N VAL A 123 -6.22 -0.48 6.10
CA VAL A 123 -5.27 0.07 5.13
C VAL A 123 -4.21 0.87 5.90
N THR A 124 -2.96 0.47 5.77
CA THR A 124 -1.81 1.20 6.30
C THR A 124 -1.24 2.11 5.22
N LEU A 125 -1.18 3.40 5.49
CA LEU A 125 -0.47 4.37 4.68
C LEU A 125 0.96 4.40 5.19
N GLY A 126 1.85 3.72 4.48
CA GLY A 126 3.24 3.57 4.89
C GLY A 126 4.11 4.74 4.48
N GLY A 127 5.33 4.68 4.93
CA GLY A 127 6.45 5.45 4.44
C GLY A 127 7.28 4.59 3.49
N ASP A 128 8.49 4.19 3.91
CA ASP A 128 9.30 3.20 3.19
C ASP A 128 8.80 1.76 3.44
N GLY A 129 9.34 0.78 2.70
CA GLY A 129 8.93 -0.63 2.74
C GLY A 129 9.06 -1.30 4.13
N SER A 130 9.74 -0.66 5.09
CA SER A 130 9.81 -1.20 6.46
C SER A 130 8.48 -1.16 7.20
N ALA A 131 7.50 -0.34 6.75
CA ALA A 131 6.14 -0.29 7.29
C ALA A 131 5.36 -1.60 7.06
N THR A 132 5.71 -2.37 6.05
CA THR A 132 5.09 -3.68 5.75
C THR A 132 5.27 -4.67 6.90
N VAL A 133 6.43 -4.66 7.56
CA VAL A 133 6.74 -5.63 8.62
C VAL A 133 5.74 -5.52 9.79
N PRO A 134 5.59 -4.39 10.50
CA PRO A 134 4.65 -4.29 11.60
C PRO A 134 3.18 -4.44 11.14
N THR A 135 2.85 -4.07 9.90
CA THR A 135 1.50 -4.24 9.35
C THR A 135 1.15 -5.71 9.18
N ALA A 136 2.03 -6.50 8.54
CA ALA A 136 1.84 -7.95 8.39
C ALA A 136 1.86 -8.68 9.74
N GLN A 137 2.74 -8.28 10.68
CA GLN A 137 2.82 -8.83 12.03
C GLN A 137 1.61 -8.48 12.92
N GLY A 138 0.71 -7.63 12.46
CA GLY A 138 -0.60 -7.47 13.07
C GLY A 138 -1.46 -8.73 12.98
N LEU A 139 -1.18 -9.58 11.99
CA LEU A 139 -1.77 -10.90 11.81
C LEU A 139 -0.90 -11.97 12.50
N ASP A 140 -1.48 -13.16 12.72
CA ASP A 140 -0.71 -14.34 13.14
C ASP A 140 0.05 -14.89 11.93
N LEU A 141 1.36 -14.63 11.84
CA LEU A 141 2.21 -15.04 10.72
C LEU A 141 2.26 -16.55 10.51
N LYS A 142 1.94 -17.36 11.53
CA LYS A 142 1.88 -18.82 11.39
C LYS A 142 0.70 -19.30 10.54
N GLN A 143 -0.31 -18.46 10.38
CA GLN A 143 -1.50 -18.74 9.59
C GLN A 143 -1.68 -17.76 8.43
N ALA A 144 -1.13 -16.57 8.55
CA ALA A 144 -1.29 -15.52 7.55
C ALA A 144 -0.58 -15.84 6.24
N GLY A 145 -1.19 -15.41 5.15
CA GLY A 145 -0.54 -15.31 3.86
C GLY A 145 -0.18 -13.88 3.51
N LEU A 146 0.64 -13.71 2.48
CA LEU A 146 1.08 -12.42 1.99
C LEU A 146 1.08 -12.37 0.46
N VAL A 147 0.51 -11.32 -0.10
CA VAL A 147 0.66 -10.96 -1.51
C VAL A 147 1.46 -9.67 -1.59
N ALA A 148 2.65 -9.71 -2.17
CA ALA A 148 3.48 -8.55 -2.40
C ALA A 148 3.40 -8.13 -3.88
N LEU A 149 2.97 -6.90 -4.13
CA LEU A 149 3.14 -6.25 -5.42
C LEU A 149 4.38 -5.35 -5.31
N ASP A 150 5.48 -5.73 -5.94
CA ASP A 150 6.77 -5.06 -5.79
C ASP A 150 7.65 -5.31 -7.02
N VAL A 151 8.60 -4.42 -7.26
CA VAL A 151 9.62 -4.55 -8.32
C VAL A 151 10.66 -5.61 -7.97
N GLN A 152 10.91 -5.89 -6.69
CA GLN A 152 11.90 -6.83 -6.17
C GLN A 152 11.32 -7.73 -5.07
N TYR A 153 12.09 -8.75 -4.60
CA TYR A 153 11.58 -9.72 -3.61
C TYR A 153 11.81 -9.32 -2.15
N ASP A 154 12.40 -8.20 -1.86
CA ASP A 154 12.69 -7.75 -0.48
C ASP A 154 13.39 -8.81 0.39
N LEU A 155 14.36 -9.51 -0.22
CA LEU A 155 15.16 -10.57 0.41
C LEU A 155 16.59 -10.13 0.72
N ARG A 156 16.89 -8.83 0.75
CA ARG A 156 18.23 -8.33 1.09
C ARG A 156 18.53 -8.58 2.56
N ASP A 157 19.81 -8.74 2.88
CA ASP A 157 20.28 -8.86 4.25
C ASP A 157 20.23 -7.48 4.96
N GLY A 158 20.02 -7.54 6.27
CA GLY A 158 19.96 -6.34 7.13
C GLY A 158 18.54 -5.80 7.30
N ALA A 159 18.36 -4.92 8.27
CA ALA A 159 17.05 -4.34 8.59
C ALA A 159 16.82 -3.05 7.76
N ARG A 160 16.56 -3.19 6.47
CA ARG A 160 16.32 -2.10 5.52
C ARG A 160 14.91 -2.18 4.93
N ASN A 161 14.49 -1.13 4.21
CA ASN A 161 13.22 -1.13 3.47
C ASN A 161 13.11 -2.29 2.47
N THR A 162 14.22 -2.73 1.89
CA THR A 162 14.31 -3.84 0.92
C THR A 162 14.51 -5.23 1.56
N SER A 163 14.16 -5.38 2.83
CA SER A 163 14.32 -6.62 3.62
C SER A 163 13.00 -7.07 4.28
N ALA A 164 11.87 -6.55 3.84
CA ALA A 164 10.58 -6.79 4.48
C ALA A 164 10.23 -8.29 4.48
N LEU A 165 10.30 -8.97 3.34
CA LEU A 165 10.01 -10.40 3.27
C LEU A 165 11.00 -11.25 4.07
N ARG A 166 12.31 -10.94 4.02
CA ARG A 166 13.28 -11.63 4.87
C ARG A 166 12.93 -11.53 6.35
N THR A 167 12.61 -10.33 6.80
CA THR A 167 12.23 -10.09 8.21
C THR A 167 10.97 -10.88 8.60
N LEU A 168 9.99 -10.96 7.70
CA LEU A 168 8.75 -11.70 7.95
C LEU A 168 8.98 -13.22 7.94
N PHE A 169 9.87 -13.75 7.10
CA PHE A 169 10.27 -15.16 7.13
C PHE A 169 10.99 -15.51 8.44
N ASP A 170 11.89 -14.65 8.91
CA ASP A 170 12.57 -14.82 10.19
C ASP A 170 11.60 -14.75 11.37
N ALA A 171 10.47 -14.05 11.20
CA ALA A 171 9.38 -13.97 12.18
C ALA A 171 8.34 -15.11 12.07
N GLY A 172 8.52 -16.05 11.13
CA GLY A 172 7.71 -17.27 11.03
C GLY A 172 6.67 -17.30 9.91
N LEU A 173 6.68 -16.33 8.97
CA LEU A 173 5.90 -16.43 7.74
C LEU A 173 6.45 -17.57 6.88
N GLU A 174 5.60 -18.47 6.38
CA GLU A 174 6.02 -19.55 5.49
C GLU A 174 5.96 -19.10 4.04
N GLY A 175 7.02 -19.43 3.28
CA GLY A 175 7.15 -19.00 1.89
C GLY A 175 6.05 -19.53 0.96
N GLU A 176 5.52 -20.73 1.23
CA GLU A 176 4.42 -21.32 0.47
C GLU A 176 3.12 -20.50 0.53
N ARG A 177 2.99 -19.63 1.56
CA ARG A 177 1.88 -18.70 1.71
C ARG A 177 2.19 -17.29 1.21
N VAL A 178 3.32 -17.12 0.52
CA VAL A 178 3.71 -15.85 -0.08
C VAL A 178 3.55 -15.91 -1.59
N SER A 179 2.83 -14.96 -2.14
CA SER A 179 2.71 -14.70 -3.56
C SER A 179 3.33 -13.36 -3.90
N HIS A 180 4.16 -13.31 -4.92
CA HIS A 180 4.80 -12.08 -5.39
C HIS A 180 4.33 -11.74 -6.81
N VAL A 181 3.93 -10.52 -7.06
CA VAL A 181 3.39 -10.04 -8.33
C VAL A 181 4.16 -8.82 -8.81
N GLY A 182 4.65 -8.85 -10.04
CA GLY A 182 5.23 -7.68 -10.70
C GLY A 182 6.75 -7.57 -10.64
N ALA A 183 7.46 -8.57 -10.12
CA ALA A 183 8.93 -8.54 -10.10
C ALA A 183 9.52 -8.25 -11.49
N ALA A 184 10.44 -7.28 -11.55
CA ALA A 184 11.11 -6.92 -12.78
C ALA A 184 12.34 -7.83 -13.02
N ASP A 185 12.59 -8.20 -14.26
CA ASP A 185 13.69 -9.11 -14.64
C ASP A 185 15.07 -8.63 -14.17
N TRP A 186 15.29 -7.32 -14.18
CA TRP A 186 16.58 -6.72 -13.85
C TRP A 186 16.65 -6.18 -12.40
N ALA A 187 15.60 -6.35 -11.61
CA ALA A 187 15.57 -5.94 -10.19
C ALA A 187 15.78 -7.11 -9.22
N VAL A 188 15.82 -8.35 -9.73
CA VAL A 188 15.95 -9.56 -8.90
C VAL A 188 17.27 -10.25 -9.19
N SER A 189 18.06 -10.52 -8.14
CA SER A 189 19.28 -11.33 -8.27
C SER A 189 18.96 -12.82 -8.42
N ARG A 190 19.88 -13.58 -9.06
CA ARG A 190 19.77 -15.05 -9.12
C ARG A 190 19.62 -15.66 -7.72
N SER A 191 20.42 -15.21 -6.75
CA SER A 191 20.37 -15.73 -5.38
C SER A 191 18.98 -15.55 -4.73
N HIS A 192 18.36 -14.35 -4.88
CA HIS A 192 17.03 -14.11 -4.37
C HIS A 192 15.96 -14.90 -5.12
N ALA A 193 16.11 -15.08 -6.43
CA ALA A 193 15.21 -15.91 -7.22
C ALA A 193 15.27 -17.39 -6.81
N ASP A 194 16.46 -17.91 -6.55
CA ASP A 194 16.68 -19.29 -6.08
C ASP A 194 16.13 -19.46 -4.64
N GLU A 195 16.34 -18.48 -3.76
CA GLU A 195 15.78 -18.49 -2.40
C GLU A 195 14.24 -18.45 -2.42
N ALA A 196 13.62 -17.54 -3.18
CA ALA A 196 12.17 -17.46 -3.33
C ALA A 196 11.58 -18.79 -3.83
N LYS A 197 12.26 -19.45 -4.79
CA LYS A 197 11.89 -20.79 -5.28
C LYS A 197 12.01 -21.85 -4.19
N ALA A 198 13.12 -21.87 -3.47
CA ALA A 198 13.38 -22.84 -2.41
C ALA A 198 12.36 -22.74 -1.26
N ARG A 199 11.87 -21.52 -1.00
CA ARG A 199 10.80 -21.27 -0.02
C ARG A 199 9.38 -21.60 -0.51
N GLY A 200 9.22 -22.01 -1.78
CA GLY A 200 7.90 -22.33 -2.34
C GLY A 200 7.04 -21.10 -2.71
N MET A 201 7.60 -19.89 -2.77
CA MET A 201 6.85 -18.69 -3.12
C MET A 201 6.19 -18.79 -4.49
N ALA A 202 4.89 -18.44 -4.61
CA ALA A 202 4.25 -18.20 -5.89
C ALA A 202 4.75 -16.88 -6.50
N ARG A 203 5.08 -16.88 -7.79
CA ARG A 203 5.74 -15.74 -8.43
C ARG A 203 5.11 -15.44 -9.78
N PHE A 204 4.65 -14.21 -9.94
CA PHE A 204 4.05 -13.67 -11.15
C PHE A 204 4.88 -12.47 -11.59
N SER A 205 5.87 -12.70 -12.48
CA SER A 205 6.72 -11.64 -13.01
C SER A 205 5.93 -10.61 -13.81
N ARG A 206 6.56 -9.49 -14.18
CA ARG A 206 5.95 -8.52 -15.11
C ARG A 206 5.53 -9.17 -16.42
N GLY A 207 6.37 -10.07 -16.98
CA GLY A 207 6.02 -10.82 -18.18
C GLY A 207 4.78 -11.70 -17.99
N ALA A 208 4.62 -12.33 -16.82
CA ALA A 208 3.42 -13.10 -16.52
C ALA A 208 2.16 -12.21 -16.41
N VAL A 209 2.31 -10.98 -15.90
CA VAL A 209 1.20 -10.01 -15.86
C VAL A 209 0.82 -9.54 -17.27
N GLU A 210 1.80 -9.30 -18.15
CA GLU A 210 1.55 -8.93 -19.55
C GLU A 210 0.82 -10.06 -20.30
N GLU A 211 1.23 -11.30 -20.08
CA GLU A 211 0.67 -12.47 -20.77
C GLU A 211 -0.73 -12.84 -20.28
N ARG A 212 -0.93 -12.85 -18.95
CA ARG A 212 -2.14 -13.40 -18.30
C ARG A 212 -3.15 -12.33 -17.88
N GLY A 213 -2.70 -11.08 -17.79
CA GLY A 213 -3.44 -9.96 -17.19
C GLY A 213 -3.35 -9.94 -15.67
N ILE A 214 -3.34 -8.72 -15.10
CA ILE A 214 -3.22 -8.50 -13.65
C ILE A 214 -4.36 -9.17 -12.86
N ALA A 215 -5.60 -9.18 -13.39
CA ALA A 215 -6.74 -9.77 -12.70
C ALA A 215 -6.56 -11.27 -12.45
N ALA A 216 -6.06 -12.02 -13.46
CA ALA A 216 -5.79 -13.44 -13.32
C ALA A 216 -4.61 -13.73 -12.39
N CYS A 217 -3.54 -12.90 -12.44
CA CYS A 217 -2.40 -13.03 -11.55
C CYS A 217 -2.81 -12.76 -10.08
N MET A 218 -3.60 -11.71 -9.83
CA MET A 218 -4.10 -11.41 -8.49
C MET A 218 -5.04 -12.49 -7.95
N ALA A 219 -5.94 -13.03 -8.76
CA ALA A 219 -6.82 -14.12 -8.34
C ALA A 219 -6.01 -15.34 -7.88
N ALA A 220 -5.02 -15.77 -8.68
CA ALA A 220 -4.15 -16.88 -8.33
C ALA A 220 -3.25 -16.58 -7.11
N ALA A 221 -2.78 -15.34 -6.97
CA ALA A 221 -1.96 -14.91 -5.85
C ALA A 221 -2.75 -14.91 -4.53
N LEU A 222 -3.97 -14.36 -4.54
CA LEU A 222 -4.85 -14.33 -3.37
C LEU A 222 -5.32 -15.72 -2.98
N GLU A 223 -5.67 -16.58 -3.94
CA GLU A 223 -6.02 -17.98 -3.71
C GLU A 223 -4.86 -18.73 -3.02
N SER A 224 -3.63 -18.60 -3.54
CA SER A 224 -2.45 -19.24 -2.97
C SER A 224 -2.17 -18.74 -1.56
N ALA A 225 -2.19 -17.42 -1.33
CA ALA A 225 -1.89 -16.84 -0.03
C ALA A 225 -2.99 -17.08 1.02
N GLY A 226 -4.26 -17.17 0.57
CA GLY A 226 -5.45 -17.27 1.45
C GLY A 226 -5.80 -18.68 1.91
N GLN A 227 -5.06 -19.71 1.51
CA GLN A 227 -5.40 -21.11 1.81
C GLN A 227 -5.49 -21.45 3.29
N SER A 228 -4.71 -20.78 4.13
CA SER A 228 -4.57 -21.15 5.55
C SER A 228 -5.12 -20.10 6.52
N GLY A 229 -5.45 -18.91 6.07
CA GLY A 229 -5.88 -17.86 6.99
C GLY A 229 -5.95 -16.46 6.39
N PRO A 230 -5.85 -15.43 7.23
CA PRO A 230 -5.95 -14.05 6.79
C PRO A 230 -4.77 -13.65 5.89
N VAL A 231 -5.02 -12.75 4.95
CA VAL A 231 -4.02 -12.29 3.98
C VAL A 231 -3.65 -10.83 4.26
N HIS A 232 -2.35 -10.56 4.19
CA HIS A 232 -1.80 -9.23 4.02
C HIS A 232 -1.49 -8.97 2.54
N VAL A 233 -1.88 -7.81 2.02
CA VAL A 233 -1.49 -7.39 0.66
C VAL A 233 -0.65 -6.12 0.76
N SER A 234 0.58 -6.19 0.27
CA SER A 234 1.48 -5.04 0.21
C SER A 234 1.51 -4.46 -1.20
N PHE A 235 1.21 -3.17 -1.30
CA PHE A 235 1.36 -2.36 -2.51
C PHE A 235 2.61 -1.50 -2.39
N ASP A 236 3.75 -2.04 -2.78
CA ASP A 236 4.92 -1.23 -3.06
C ASP A 236 4.73 -0.58 -4.44
N LEU A 237 4.63 0.75 -4.47
CA LEU A 237 4.37 1.45 -5.73
C LEU A 237 5.56 1.45 -6.69
N SER A 238 6.72 0.94 -6.28
CA SER A 238 7.84 0.68 -7.18
C SER A 238 7.52 -0.36 -8.26
N VAL A 239 6.48 -1.20 -8.04
CA VAL A 239 5.97 -2.14 -9.05
C VAL A 239 5.45 -1.45 -10.30
N CYS A 240 5.05 -0.18 -10.20
CA CYS A 240 4.53 0.61 -11.31
C CYS A 240 5.64 1.05 -12.27
N ASP A 241 5.24 1.35 -13.50
CA ASP A 241 6.11 2.03 -14.46
C ASP A 241 6.60 3.36 -13.89
N ARG A 242 7.88 3.67 -14.13
CA ARG A 242 8.52 4.92 -13.66
C ARG A 242 7.77 6.18 -14.09
N ALA A 243 7.13 6.18 -15.26
CA ALA A 243 6.33 7.32 -15.74
C ALA A 243 4.99 7.45 -14.98
N VAL A 244 4.49 6.34 -14.44
CA VAL A 244 3.26 6.27 -13.63
C VAL A 244 3.54 6.69 -12.20
N ALA A 245 4.62 6.18 -11.59
CA ALA A 245 4.99 6.41 -10.20
C ALA A 245 6.39 7.05 -10.07
N PRO A 246 6.59 8.31 -10.53
CA PRO A 246 7.90 8.97 -10.47
C PRO A 246 8.41 9.25 -9.05
N ALA A 247 7.54 9.26 -8.04
CA ALA A 247 7.92 9.41 -6.64
C ALA A 247 8.44 8.12 -5.98
N CYS A 248 8.41 6.99 -6.67
CA CYS A 248 9.00 5.74 -6.18
C CYS A 248 10.41 5.59 -6.74
N LEU A 249 11.43 5.65 -5.89
CA LEU A 249 12.81 5.68 -6.34
C LEU A 249 13.21 4.42 -7.13
N ASP A 250 12.72 3.27 -6.73
CA ASP A 250 13.03 1.97 -7.34
C ASP A 250 12.08 1.59 -8.49
N ALA A 251 11.09 2.42 -8.81
CA ALA A 251 10.23 2.19 -9.98
C ALA A 251 11.05 2.20 -11.28
N MET A 252 10.81 1.22 -12.13
CA MET A 252 11.55 1.00 -13.38
C MET A 252 10.63 1.15 -14.60
N PRO A 253 11.16 1.52 -15.78
CA PRO A 253 10.40 1.42 -17.03
C PRO A 253 9.86 0.00 -17.26
N GLY A 254 8.68 -0.12 -17.85
CA GLY A 254 8.01 -1.39 -18.10
C GLY A 254 7.29 -1.96 -16.87
N GLY A 255 7.04 -1.16 -15.80
CA GLY A 255 6.24 -1.56 -14.64
C GLY A 255 4.73 -1.59 -14.92
N LEU A 256 3.95 -1.84 -13.88
CA LEU A 256 2.50 -1.86 -13.98
C LEU A 256 1.95 -0.49 -14.40
N ARG A 257 0.93 -0.53 -15.24
CA ARG A 257 0.13 0.65 -15.55
C ARG A 257 -0.78 1.00 -14.36
N ALA A 258 -1.19 2.25 -14.24
CA ALA A 258 -2.10 2.69 -13.19
C ALA A 258 -3.39 1.84 -13.15
N ALA A 259 -3.99 1.52 -14.30
CA ALA A 259 -5.19 0.70 -14.37
C ALA A 259 -4.99 -0.74 -13.84
N GLU A 260 -3.79 -1.30 -14.02
CA GLU A 260 -3.45 -2.63 -13.49
C GLU A 260 -3.32 -2.59 -11.96
N LEU A 261 -2.63 -1.58 -11.42
CA LEU A 261 -2.53 -1.39 -9.97
C LEU A 261 -3.91 -1.23 -9.33
N LEU A 262 -4.78 -0.41 -9.92
CA LEU A 262 -6.14 -0.18 -9.42
C LEU A 262 -7.00 -1.45 -9.50
N THR A 263 -6.84 -2.26 -10.56
CA THR A 263 -7.51 -3.57 -10.65
C THR A 263 -7.03 -4.51 -9.54
N ALA A 264 -5.73 -4.52 -9.23
CA ALA A 264 -5.16 -5.31 -8.14
C ALA A 264 -5.69 -4.84 -6.78
N ALA A 265 -5.76 -3.52 -6.56
CA ALA A 265 -6.29 -2.92 -5.33
C ALA A 265 -7.76 -3.30 -5.08
N PHE A 266 -8.58 -3.23 -6.11
CA PHE A 266 -9.97 -3.68 -6.02
C PHE A 266 -10.08 -5.18 -5.70
N ALA A 267 -9.28 -6.02 -6.35
CA ALA A 267 -9.25 -7.46 -6.08
C ALA A 267 -8.87 -7.76 -4.63
N ALA A 268 -7.85 -7.08 -4.09
CA ALA A 268 -7.46 -7.17 -2.69
C ALA A 268 -8.60 -6.75 -1.74
N GLY A 269 -9.24 -5.62 -2.02
CA GLY A 269 -10.37 -5.14 -1.24
C GLY A 269 -11.56 -6.11 -1.23
N ARG A 270 -11.81 -6.79 -2.35
CA ARG A 270 -12.95 -7.70 -2.53
C ARG A 270 -12.73 -9.08 -1.88
N ASP A 271 -11.50 -9.51 -1.72
CA ASP A 271 -11.20 -10.83 -1.15
C ASP A 271 -11.50 -10.85 0.36
N PRO A 272 -12.35 -11.77 0.85
CA PRO A 272 -12.76 -11.83 2.26
C PRO A 272 -11.62 -12.20 3.20
N ASN A 273 -10.57 -12.89 2.73
CA ASN A 273 -9.42 -13.26 3.53
C ASN A 273 -8.45 -12.09 3.75
N VAL A 274 -8.48 -11.07 2.90
CA VAL A 274 -7.62 -9.89 3.07
C VAL A 274 -8.08 -9.07 4.28
N ARG A 275 -7.20 -8.97 5.29
CA ARG A 275 -7.46 -8.25 6.54
C ARG A 275 -6.61 -7.00 6.67
N THR A 276 -5.45 -6.98 6.01
CA THR A 276 -4.56 -5.82 5.99
C THR A 276 -4.06 -5.54 4.58
N VAL A 277 -3.96 -4.26 4.28
CA VAL A 277 -3.32 -3.74 3.07
C VAL A 277 -2.33 -2.67 3.51
N ASP A 278 -1.16 -2.59 2.89
CA ASP A 278 -0.33 -1.41 2.99
C ASP A 278 -0.02 -0.78 1.63
N ILE A 279 0.38 0.48 1.65
CA ILE A 279 0.83 1.27 0.51
C ILE A 279 2.15 1.90 0.91
N VAL A 280 3.25 1.54 0.26
CA VAL A 280 4.61 1.91 0.65
C VAL A 280 5.45 2.44 -0.52
N GLU A 281 6.65 2.94 -0.19
CA GLU A 281 7.69 3.41 -1.12
C GLU A 281 7.31 4.63 -1.96
N VAL A 282 6.41 5.47 -1.46
CA VAL A 282 6.10 6.76 -2.09
C VAL A 282 6.83 7.88 -1.36
N ASP A 283 7.69 8.62 -2.03
CA ASP A 283 8.25 9.88 -1.54
C ASP A 283 7.41 11.06 -2.06
N ALA A 284 6.45 11.51 -1.27
CA ALA A 284 5.58 12.61 -1.66
C ALA A 284 6.34 13.92 -1.93
N THR A 285 7.56 14.08 -1.38
CA THR A 285 8.40 15.26 -1.60
C THR A 285 9.11 15.26 -2.96
N ALA A 286 9.28 14.06 -3.53
CA ALA A 286 9.93 13.84 -4.82
C ALA A 286 8.94 13.61 -5.98
N ASP A 287 7.64 13.72 -5.74
CA ASP A 287 6.64 13.48 -6.79
C ASP A 287 6.68 14.53 -7.90
N ALA A 288 6.12 14.17 -9.05
CA ALA A 288 5.94 15.08 -10.15
C ALA A 288 5.05 16.28 -9.74
N PRO A 289 5.13 17.44 -10.46
CA PRO A 289 4.36 18.63 -10.09
C PRO A 289 2.84 18.45 -10.02
N ASP A 290 2.31 17.42 -10.68
CA ASP A 290 0.88 17.04 -10.66
C ASP A 290 0.54 16.03 -9.56
N TYR A 291 1.53 15.62 -8.73
CA TYR A 291 1.39 14.67 -7.62
C TYR A 291 0.76 13.34 -8.04
N ARG A 292 1.09 12.86 -9.25
CA ARG A 292 0.45 11.68 -9.85
C ARG A 292 0.66 10.42 -9.04
N THR A 293 1.81 10.24 -8.39
CA THR A 293 2.07 9.05 -7.55
C THR A 293 1.23 9.08 -6.28
N VAL A 294 1.19 10.20 -5.57
CA VAL A 294 0.36 10.39 -4.38
C VAL A 294 -1.12 10.23 -4.70
N ARG A 295 -1.56 10.78 -5.85
CA ARG A 295 -2.94 10.62 -6.34
C ARG A 295 -3.27 9.18 -6.68
N LEU A 296 -2.31 8.43 -7.26
CA LEU A 296 -2.48 7.01 -7.54
C LEU A 296 -2.61 6.22 -6.22
N ALA A 297 -1.77 6.51 -5.22
CA ALA A 297 -1.86 5.90 -3.90
C ALA A 297 -3.23 6.17 -3.23
N ALA A 298 -3.78 7.38 -3.36
CA ALA A 298 -5.12 7.69 -2.88
C ALA A 298 -6.21 6.88 -3.62
N LEU A 299 -6.07 6.68 -4.93
CA LEU A 299 -6.98 5.80 -5.70
C LEU A 299 -6.86 4.34 -5.27
N VAL A 300 -5.68 3.84 -4.87
CA VAL A 300 -5.54 2.49 -4.30
C VAL A 300 -6.41 2.36 -3.04
N VAL A 301 -6.42 3.35 -2.14
CA VAL A 301 -7.30 3.34 -0.95
C VAL A 301 -8.76 3.24 -1.37
N LEU A 302 -9.20 4.02 -2.36
CA LEU A 302 -10.59 4.03 -2.83
C LEU A 302 -11.00 2.72 -3.51
N GLU A 303 -10.13 2.12 -4.33
CA GLU A 303 -10.40 0.84 -4.97
C GLU A 303 -10.44 -0.32 -3.96
N VAL A 304 -9.57 -0.31 -2.94
CA VAL A 304 -9.64 -1.25 -1.81
C VAL A 304 -10.98 -1.10 -1.07
N ALA A 305 -11.41 0.14 -0.79
CA ALA A 305 -12.69 0.40 -0.15
C ALA A 305 -13.89 -0.03 -1.02
N ALA A 306 -13.83 0.22 -2.33
CA ALA A 306 -14.87 -0.22 -3.27
C ALA A 306 -14.96 -1.76 -3.35
N GLY A 307 -13.80 -2.44 -3.33
CA GLY A 307 -13.75 -3.90 -3.23
C GLY A 307 -14.40 -4.40 -1.93
N LEU A 308 -14.06 -3.78 -0.80
CA LEU A 308 -14.63 -4.13 0.52
C LEU A 308 -16.15 -3.99 0.53
N ALA A 309 -16.70 -2.91 -0.07
CA ALA A 309 -18.14 -2.68 -0.16
C ALA A 309 -18.88 -3.79 -0.94
N LEU A 310 -18.19 -4.46 -1.84
CA LEU A 310 -18.74 -5.55 -2.67
C LEU A 310 -18.36 -6.95 -2.18
N ARG A 311 -17.81 -7.08 -0.96
CA ARG A 311 -17.60 -8.40 -0.36
C ARG A 311 -18.95 -9.08 -0.14
N PRO A 312 -19.04 -10.40 -0.39
CA PRO A 312 -20.20 -11.16 0.06
C PRO A 312 -20.45 -10.89 1.55
N GLN A 313 -21.69 -10.62 1.91
CA GLN A 313 -22.07 -10.59 3.34
C GLN A 313 -21.95 -12.02 3.88
N ALA A 314 -21.22 -12.17 4.99
CA ALA A 314 -21.04 -13.46 5.64
C ALA A 314 -22.33 -13.94 6.30
#